data_fe6691965ee137c65ef7cf6b22f85028
#
_entry.id   fe6691965ee137c65ef7cf6b22f85028
#
_cell.length_a   1.000
_cell.length_b   1.000
_cell.length_c   1.000
_cell.angle_alpha   90.00
_cell.angle_beta   90.00
_cell.angle_gamma   90.00
#
_symmetry.space_group_name_H-M   'P 1'
#
loop_
_entity.id
_entity.type
_entity.pdbx_description
1 polymer ?
#
loop_
_entity_poly.entity_id
_entity_poly.type
_entity_poly.pdbx_seq_one_letter_code
_entity_poly.pdbx_strand_id
1 'polypeptide(L)'
;ERRPDIIAAEYKLHAATAKIGNARADYYPKFSITGNISYEAPKIGNIVQNQYGSWSVGPNVSWNIFQAGKTVYNVKLQEALTREAGVNWEAAVLTAIKEVEDALVSAEKERARIEHLNRMVENYRKAFELSRELYTQGEIEFIDLLEAQRSMLSSAQNQVLSRKDFIGYIIMLYKSLGGGWTEADVADEPENLEWIFFDSLGDNPERTAAAEK
;
A
#
# COMPACT_ATOMS: atom_id res chain seq x y z
N GLU A 1 -14.05 -3.76 -9.14
CA GLU A 1 -12.69 -3.99 -8.61
C GLU A 1 -12.47 -3.01 -7.46
N ARG A 2 -12.29 -3.55 -6.20
CA ARG A 2 -12.16 -2.70 -5.01
C ARG A 2 -10.72 -2.63 -4.49
N ARG A 3 -9.84 -3.52 -5.00
CA ARG A 3 -8.45 -3.58 -4.51
C ARG A 3 -7.60 -2.47 -5.13
N PRO A 4 -6.96 -1.62 -4.33
CA PRO A 4 -6.17 -0.49 -4.83
C PRO A 4 -4.89 -0.93 -5.56
N ASP A 5 -4.32 -2.09 -5.25
CA ASP A 5 -3.16 -2.66 -5.94
C ASP A 5 -3.48 -3.08 -7.38
N ILE A 6 -4.66 -3.68 -7.62
CA ILE A 6 -5.13 -4.04 -8.97
C ILE A 6 -5.41 -2.77 -9.78
N ILE A 7 -6.10 -1.79 -9.16
CA ILE A 7 -6.38 -0.49 -9.79
C ILE A 7 -5.06 0.22 -10.17
N ALA A 8 -4.08 0.22 -9.26
CA ALA A 8 -2.77 0.82 -9.54
C ALA A 8 -2.02 0.11 -10.68
N ALA A 9 -2.10 -1.21 -10.78
CA ALA A 9 -1.51 -1.97 -11.88
C ALA A 9 -2.20 -1.68 -13.22
N GLU A 10 -3.53 -1.52 -13.23
CA GLU A 10 -4.33 -1.14 -14.39
C GLU A 10 -3.95 0.26 -14.89
N TYR A 11 -3.84 1.25 -14.00
CA TYR A 11 -3.40 2.59 -14.40
C TYR A 11 -1.95 2.61 -14.92
N LYS A 12 -1.06 1.75 -14.41
CA LYS A 12 0.29 1.58 -14.96
C LYS A 12 0.25 1.02 -16.39
N LEU A 13 -0.64 0.07 -16.67
CA LEU A 13 -0.85 -0.45 -18.01
C LEU A 13 -1.41 0.63 -18.96
N HIS A 14 -2.39 1.43 -18.53
CA HIS A 14 -2.90 2.56 -19.29
C HIS A 14 -1.80 3.59 -19.59
N ALA A 15 -0.99 3.93 -18.60
CA ALA A 15 0.14 4.85 -18.78
C ALA A 15 1.20 4.31 -19.76
N ALA A 16 1.50 3.01 -19.71
CA ALA A 16 2.41 2.36 -20.66
C ALA A 16 1.85 2.40 -22.09
N THR A 17 0.55 2.14 -22.25
CA THR A 17 -0.15 2.22 -23.56
C THR A 17 -0.10 3.64 -24.12
N ALA A 18 -0.35 4.66 -23.31
CA ALA A 18 -0.27 6.06 -23.74
C ALA A 18 1.15 6.47 -24.21
N LYS A 19 2.21 5.88 -23.63
CA LYS A 19 3.61 6.11 -24.05
C LYS A 19 3.89 5.62 -25.46
N ILE A 20 3.17 4.62 -25.98
CA ILE A 20 3.26 4.23 -27.40
C ILE A 20 2.82 5.38 -28.28
N GLY A 21 1.72 6.06 -27.92
CA GLY A 21 1.28 7.26 -28.64
C GLY A 21 2.32 8.37 -28.67
N ASN A 22 2.96 8.63 -27.53
CA ASN A 22 4.06 9.61 -27.43
C ASN A 22 5.27 9.22 -28.31
N ALA A 23 5.65 7.93 -28.32
CA ALA A 23 6.73 7.46 -29.16
C ALA A 23 6.39 7.55 -30.66
N ARG A 24 5.13 7.31 -31.04
CA ARG A 24 4.64 7.49 -32.41
C ARG A 24 4.59 8.95 -32.82
N ALA A 25 4.35 9.89 -31.90
CA ALA A 25 4.37 11.31 -32.17
C ALA A 25 5.75 11.81 -32.64
N ASP A 26 6.84 11.10 -32.33
CA ASP A 26 8.19 11.43 -32.80
C ASP A 26 8.40 11.23 -34.32
N TYR A 27 7.44 10.60 -35.03
CA TYR A 27 7.43 10.54 -36.49
C TYR A 27 6.98 11.86 -37.15
N TYR A 28 6.31 12.74 -36.40
CA TYR A 28 5.71 13.96 -36.90
C TYR A 28 6.48 15.20 -36.46
N PRO A 29 6.37 16.33 -37.20
CA PRO A 29 6.96 17.59 -36.76
C PRO A 29 6.35 18.07 -35.45
N LYS A 30 7.20 18.57 -34.55
CA LYS A 30 6.79 19.18 -33.28
C LYS A 30 6.64 20.69 -33.48
N PHE A 31 5.48 21.20 -33.15
CA PHE A 31 5.17 22.63 -33.15
C PHE A 31 5.23 23.15 -31.72
N SER A 32 5.99 24.21 -31.50
CA SER A 32 6.06 24.88 -30.20
C SER A 32 6.04 26.39 -30.37
N ILE A 33 5.49 27.08 -29.40
CA ILE A 33 5.55 28.54 -29.29
C ILE A 33 6.51 28.83 -28.13
N THR A 34 7.59 29.53 -28.43
CA THR A 34 8.57 29.96 -27.42
C THR A 34 8.44 31.43 -27.16
N GLY A 35 8.42 31.81 -25.88
CA GLY A 35 8.43 33.21 -25.45
C GLY A 35 9.57 33.43 -24.46
N ASN A 36 10.25 34.54 -24.60
CA ASN A 36 11.30 34.97 -23.66
C ASN A 36 11.03 36.42 -23.25
N ILE A 37 11.16 36.70 -21.95
CA ILE A 37 11.14 38.05 -21.40
C ILE A 37 12.46 38.20 -20.63
N SER A 38 13.25 39.21 -20.96
CA SER A 38 14.51 39.49 -20.29
C SER A 38 14.64 40.98 -19.95
N TYR A 39 15.27 41.27 -18.83
CA TYR A 39 15.59 42.60 -18.38
C TYR A 39 17.12 42.65 -18.18
N GLU A 40 17.79 43.52 -18.93
CA GLU A 40 19.23 43.73 -18.84
C GLU A 40 19.50 45.19 -18.43
N ALA A 41 19.91 45.43 -17.18
CA ALA A 41 20.18 46.76 -16.68
C ALA A 41 21.62 46.88 -16.15
N PRO A 42 22.31 48.01 -16.36
CA PRO A 42 23.66 48.25 -15.86
C PRO A 42 23.78 48.31 -14.33
N LYS A 43 22.66 48.52 -13.64
CA LYS A 43 22.55 48.55 -12.17
C LYS A 43 21.30 47.83 -11.72
N ILE A 44 21.39 47.07 -10.63
CA ILE A 44 20.30 46.30 -10.04
C ILE A 44 19.04 47.13 -9.75
N GLY A 45 19.19 48.39 -9.31
CA GLY A 45 18.06 49.32 -9.04
C GLY A 45 17.25 49.70 -10.28
N ASN A 46 17.72 49.46 -11.50
CA ASN A 46 17.08 49.86 -12.74
C ASN A 46 16.44 48.72 -13.52
N ILE A 47 16.45 47.51 -12.96
CA ILE A 47 15.96 46.25 -13.64
C ILE A 47 14.51 46.36 -14.06
N VAL A 48 13.66 47.04 -13.28
CA VAL A 48 12.21 47.13 -13.50
C VAL A 48 11.82 48.32 -14.41
N GLN A 49 12.77 49.09 -14.92
CA GLN A 49 12.47 50.21 -15.83
C GLN A 49 12.19 49.64 -17.25
N ASN A 50 11.10 50.10 -17.86
CA ASN A 50 10.57 49.58 -19.13
C ASN A 50 11.57 49.66 -20.30
N GLN A 51 12.54 50.58 -20.22
CA GLN A 51 13.57 50.77 -21.24
C GLN A 51 14.64 49.66 -21.30
N TYR A 52 14.68 48.77 -20.30
CA TYR A 52 15.64 47.69 -20.19
C TYR A 52 14.96 46.29 -20.42
N GLY A 53 13.66 46.30 -20.67
CA GLY A 53 12.90 45.07 -20.98
C GLY A 53 12.95 44.71 -22.45
N SER A 54 13.24 43.46 -22.75
CA SER A 54 13.08 42.88 -24.08
C SER A 54 12.18 41.67 -23.99
N TRP A 55 11.36 41.50 -25.01
CA TRP A 55 10.53 40.30 -25.14
C TRP A 55 10.56 39.78 -26.57
N SER A 56 10.42 38.49 -26.70
CA SER A 56 10.28 37.82 -28.00
C SER A 56 9.28 36.67 -27.87
N VAL A 57 8.42 36.53 -28.87
CA VAL A 57 7.52 35.38 -29.01
C VAL A 57 7.60 34.92 -30.46
N GLY A 58 7.78 33.61 -30.65
CA GLY A 58 7.84 33.04 -31.98
C GLY A 58 7.42 31.59 -32.05
N PRO A 59 6.79 31.18 -33.16
CA PRO A 59 6.57 29.76 -33.44
C PRO A 59 7.89 29.09 -33.79
N ASN A 60 8.07 27.86 -33.32
CA ASN A 60 9.20 27.01 -33.65
C ASN A 60 8.68 25.65 -34.15
N VAL A 61 9.22 25.15 -35.25
CA VAL A 61 8.92 23.83 -35.80
C VAL A 61 10.21 23.02 -35.81
N SER A 62 10.18 21.87 -35.17
CA SER A 62 11.30 20.94 -35.15
C SER A 62 10.88 19.56 -35.64
N TRP A 63 11.61 19.01 -36.60
CA TRP A 63 11.33 17.69 -37.13
C TRP A 63 12.63 16.94 -37.41
N ASN A 64 12.76 15.77 -36.79
CA ASN A 64 13.92 14.90 -37.00
C ASN A 64 13.60 13.92 -38.14
N ILE A 65 13.91 14.31 -39.36
CA ILE A 65 13.59 13.55 -40.57
C ILE A 65 14.36 12.23 -40.64
N PHE A 66 15.61 12.20 -40.16
CA PHE A 66 16.47 11.02 -40.19
C PHE A 66 17.13 10.77 -38.83
N GLN A 67 16.85 9.61 -38.23
CA GLN A 67 17.38 9.19 -36.92
C GLN A 67 17.94 7.75 -36.96
N ALA A 68 18.34 7.25 -38.11
CA ALA A 68 18.90 5.90 -38.26
C ALA A 68 18.09 4.80 -37.54
N GLY A 69 16.77 4.87 -37.63
CA GLY A 69 15.85 3.87 -37.00
C GLY A 69 15.56 4.07 -35.52
N LYS A 70 16.12 5.08 -34.86
CA LYS A 70 15.90 5.34 -33.42
C LYS A 70 14.43 5.40 -33.04
N THR A 71 13.62 6.16 -33.80
CA THR A 71 12.16 6.30 -33.56
C THR A 71 11.44 4.96 -33.70
N VAL A 72 11.77 4.15 -34.72
CA VAL A 72 11.19 2.81 -34.92
C VAL A 72 11.45 1.90 -33.73
N TYR A 73 12.71 1.85 -33.27
CA TYR A 73 13.07 1.02 -32.11
C TYR A 73 12.52 1.55 -30.80
N ASN A 74 12.34 2.87 -30.64
CA ASN A 74 11.68 3.46 -29.48
C ASN A 74 10.20 3.03 -29.42
N VAL A 75 9.49 3.03 -30.53
CA VAL A 75 8.08 2.52 -30.57
C VAL A 75 8.04 1.03 -30.17
N LYS A 76 8.94 0.20 -30.74
CA LYS A 76 9.03 -1.22 -30.37
C LYS A 76 9.35 -1.43 -28.89
N LEU A 77 10.21 -0.58 -28.32
CA LEU A 77 10.51 -0.59 -26.90
C LEU A 77 9.26 -0.29 -26.07
N GLN A 78 8.48 0.76 -26.41
CA GLN A 78 7.27 1.08 -25.68
C GLN A 78 6.19 -0.01 -25.82
N GLU A 79 6.10 -0.67 -26.97
CA GLU A 79 5.23 -1.83 -27.16
C GLU A 79 5.64 -3.03 -26.31
N ALA A 80 6.95 -3.26 -26.11
CA ALA A 80 7.46 -4.30 -25.22
C ALA A 80 7.19 -3.98 -23.74
N LEU A 81 7.41 -2.72 -23.32
CA LEU A 81 7.10 -2.24 -21.98
C LEU A 81 5.60 -2.29 -21.66
N THR A 82 4.75 -2.06 -22.67
CA THR A 82 3.29 -2.22 -22.49
C THR A 82 2.91 -3.68 -22.28
N ARG A 83 3.54 -4.62 -22.98
CA ARG A 83 3.33 -6.05 -22.74
C ARG A 83 3.81 -6.47 -21.35
N GLU A 84 4.94 -5.97 -20.90
CA GLU A 84 5.44 -6.16 -19.53
C GLU A 84 4.44 -5.65 -18.50
N ALA A 85 3.90 -4.43 -18.68
CA ALA A 85 2.88 -3.89 -17.79
C ALA A 85 1.60 -4.73 -17.77
N GLY A 86 1.20 -5.33 -18.92
CA GLY A 86 0.07 -6.25 -19.01
C GLY A 86 0.29 -7.53 -18.20
N VAL A 87 1.47 -8.15 -18.31
CA VAL A 87 1.83 -9.34 -17.53
C VAL A 87 1.89 -9.03 -16.03
N ASN A 88 2.40 -7.85 -15.65
CA ASN A 88 2.44 -7.42 -14.26
C ASN A 88 1.03 -7.17 -13.69
N TRP A 89 0.09 -6.65 -14.48
CA TRP A 89 -1.31 -6.53 -14.09
C TRP A 89 -1.96 -7.91 -13.89
N GLU A 90 -1.75 -8.85 -14.81
CA GLU A 90 -2.24 -10.22 -14.69
C GLU A 90 -1.68 -10.91 -13.45
N ALA A 91 -0.38 -10.75 -13.16
CA ALA A 91 0.27 -11.28 -11.97
C ALA A 91 -0.33 -10.68 -10.68
N ALA A 92 -0.67 -9.39 -10.67
CA ALA A 92 -1.33 -8.75 -9.53
C ALA A 92 -2.74 -9.35 -9.29
N VAL A 93 -3.51 -9.60 -10.35
CA VAL A 93 -4.83 -10.25 -10.25
C VAL A 93 -4.71 -11.67 -9.70
N LEU A 94 -3.79 -12.47 -10.22
CA LEU A 94 -3.57 -13.85 -9.74
C LEU A 94 -3.10 -13.87 -8.28
N THR A 95 -2.24 -12.94 -7.88
CA THR A 95 -1.81 -12.79 -6.49
C THR A 95 -2.99 -12.44 -5.58
N ALA A 96 -3.87 -11.54 -6.02
CA ALA A 96 -5.06 -11.17 -5.27
C ALA A 96 -6.01 -12.36 -5.05
N ILE A 97 -6.23 -13.18 -6.08
CA ILE A 97 -7.05 -14.39 -5.98
C ILE A 97 -6.42 -15.37 -4.99
N LYS A 98 -5.11 -15.61 -5.12
CA LYS A 98 -4.37 -16.48 -4.21
C LYS A 98 -4.50 -16.02 -2.74
N GLU A 99 -4.36 -14.73 -2.46
CA GLU A 99 -4.48 -14.18 -1.10
C GLU A 99 -5.88 -14.42 -0.49
N VAL A 100 -6.93 -14.30 -1.31
CA VAL A 100 -8.31 -14.59 -0.86
C VAL A 100 -8.48 -16.07 -0.55
N GLU A 101 -8.01 -16.96 -1.44
CA GLU A 101 -8.09 -18.41 -1.24
C GLU A 101 -7.28 -18.86 -0.02
N ASP A 102 -6.05 -18.36 0.13
CA ASP A 102 -5.19 -18.67 1.28
C ASP A 102 -5.85 -18.22 2.61
N ALA A 103 -6.44 -17.03 2.64
CA ALA A 103 -7.13 -16.54 3.83
C ALA A 103 -8.39 -17.35 4.15
N LEU A 104 -9.16 -17.72 3.14
CA LEU A 104 -10.38 -18.54 3.30
C LEU A 104 -10.05 -19.94 3.85
N VAL A 105 -9.11 -20.63 3.21
CA VAL A 105 -8.68 -21.97 3.63
C VAL A 105 -8.06 -21.93 5.03
N SER A 106 -7.25 -20.91 5.34
CA SER A 106 -6.66 -20.74 6.66
C SER A 106 -7.71 -20.52 7.74
N ALA A 107 -8.72 -19.70 7.49
CA ALA A 107 -9.82 -19.47 8.41
C ALA A 107 -10.63 -20.76 8.66
N GLU A 108 -10.94 -21.53 7.62
CA GLU A 108 -11.66 -22.80 7.73
C GLU A 108 -10.87 -23.83 8.58
N LYS A 109 -9.58 -23.99 8.29
CA LYS A 109 -8.70 -24.90 9.03
C LYS A 109 -8.56 -24.52 10.48
N GLU A 110 -8.41 -23.22 10.75
CA GLU A 110 -8.27 -22.72 12.13
C GLU A 110 -9.58 -22.86 12.92
N ARG A 111 -10.72 -22.69 12.28
CA ARG A 111 -12.03 -22.99 12.88
C ARG A 111 -12.13 -24.45 13.32
N ALA A 112 -11.77 -25.40 12.46
CA ALA A 112 -11.75 -26.81 12.80
C ALA A 112 -10.77 -27.11 13.97
N ARG A 113 -9.59 -26.45 13.95
CA ARG A 113 -8.58 -26.56 15.02
C ARG A 113 -9.13 -26.08 16.37
N ILE A 114 -9.87 -24.96 16.41
CA ILE A 114 -10.50 -24.44 17.63
C ILE A 114 -11.44 -25.48 18.24
N GLU A 115 -12.22 -26.18 17.42
CA GLU A 115 -13.13 -27.24 17.91
C GLU A 115 -12.38 -28.39 18.58
N HIS A 116 -11.23 -28.79 18.02
CA HIS A 116 -10.37 -29.80 18.64
C HIS A 116 -9.73 -29.28 19.94
N LEU A 117 -9.25 -28.05 19.95
CA LEU A 117 -8.66 -27.45 21.14
C LEU A 117 -9.68 -27.24 22.25
N ASN A 118 -10.94 -26.90 21.95
CA ASN A 118 -12.00 -26.81 22.93
C ASN A 118 -12.19 -28.16 23.65
N ARG A 119 -12.28 -29.27 22.90
CA ARG A 119 -12.37 -30.62 23.48
C ARG A 119 -11.13 -30.99 24.29
N MET A 120 -9.95 -30.60 23.81
CA MET A 120 -8.68 -30.88 24.47
C MET A 120 -8.60 -30.16 25.83
N VAL A 121 -8.97 -28.87 25.89
CA VAL A 121 -9.02 -28.10 27.15
C VAL A 121 -10.00 -28.70 28.16
N GLU A 122 -11.17 -29.12 27.68
CA GLU A 122 -12.16 -29.78 28.55
C GLU A 122 -11.62 -31.09 29.15
N ASN A 123 -10.95 -31.92 28.34
CA ASN A 123 -10.37 -33.16 28.80
C ASN A 123 -9.23 -32.94 29.81
N TYR A 124 -8.34 -31.97 29.55
CA TYR A 124 -7.27 -31.63 30.51
C TYR A 124 -7.82 -31.00 31.79
N ARG A 125 -8.92 -30.24 31.73
CA ARG A 125 -9.59 -29.74 32.93
C ARG A 125 -10.11 -30.90 33.78
N LYS A 126 -10.79 -31.90 33.18
CA LYS A 126 -11.27 -33.08 33.89
C LYS A 126 -10.12 -33.89 34.48
N ALA A 127 -9.02 -34.06 33.72
CA ALA A 127 -7.82 -34.74 34.21
C ALA A 127 -7.20 -34.02 35.44
N PHE A 128 -7.10 -32.68 35.38
CA PHE A 128 -6.61 -31.89 36.49
C PHE A 128 -7.52 -31.99 37.72
N GLU A 129 -8.84 -31.94 37.57
CA GLU A 129 -9.81 -32.12 38.69
C GLU A 129 -9.66 -33.48 39.31
N LEU A 130 -9.56 -34.55 38.53
CA LEU A 130 -9.32 -35.90 39.02
C LEU A 130 -7.97 -36.04 39.72
N SER A 131 -6.90 -35.49 39.14
CA SER A 131 -5.57 -35.49 39.80
C SER A 131 -5.59 -34.74 41.14
N ARG A 132 -6.35 -33.64 41.22
CA ARG A 132 -6.52 -32.89 42.47
C ARG A 132 -7.26 -33.70 43.54
N GLU A 133 -8.25 -34.47 43.14
CA GLU A 133 -8.98 -35.39 44.05
C GLU A 133 -8.10 -36.50 44.57
N LEU A 134 -7.37 -37.19 43.66
CA LEU A 134 -6.41 -38.26 44.02
C LEU A 134 -5.29 -37.74 44.93
N TYR A 135 -4.77 -36.53 44.69
CA TYR A 135 -3.78 -35.91 45.56
C TYR A 135 -4.31 -35.64 46.97
N THR A 136 -5.57 -35.18 47.10
CA THR A 136 -6.19 -34.96 48.43
C THR A 136 -6.43 -36.25 49.18
N GLN A 137 -6.60 -37.37 48.44
CA GLN A 137 -6.69 -38.72 49.01
C GLN A 137 -5.32 -39.35 49.35
N GLY A 138 -4.24 -38.72 48.92
CA GLY A 138 -2.87 -39.21 49.12
C GLY A 138 -2.43 -40.33 48.14
N GLU A 139 -3.15 -40.50 47.03
CA GLU A 139 -2.90 -41.58 46.09
C GLU A 139 -1.87 -41.19 44.99
N ILE A 140 -1.61 -39.90 44.77
CA ILE A 140 -0.60 -39.40 43.81
C ILE A 140 0.32 -38.37 44.50
N GLU A 141 1.50 -38.15 43.87
CA GLU A 141 2.46 -37.15 44.33
C GLU A 141 2.10 -35.75 43.86
N PHE A 142 2.61 -34.73 44.55
CA PHE A 142 2.39 -33.32 44.18
C PHE A 142 2.89 -33.00 42.77
N ILE A 143 3.95 -33.68 42.31
CA ILE A 143 4.52 -33.50 41.00
C ILE A 143 3.52 -33.86 39.89
N ASP A 144 2.72 -34.93 40.07
CA ASP A 144 1.70 -35.38 39.12
C ASP A 144 0.58 -34.38 39.01
N LEU A 145 0.13 -33.79 40.12
CA LEU A 145 -0.86 -32.73 40.14
C LEU A 145 -0.31 -31.47 39.41
N LEU A 146 0.94 -31.11 39.59
CA LEU A 146 1.58 -29.97 38.96
C LEU A 146 1.69 -30.17 37.43
N GLU A 147 2.00 -31.39 36.99
CA GLU A 147 2.03 -31.73 35.55
C GLU A 147 0.63 -31.65 34.91
N ALA A 148 -0.40 -32.14 35.59
CA ALA A 148 -1.78 -32.01 35.12
C ALA A 148 -2.22 -30.54 34.97
N GLN A 149 -1.86 -29.71 35.98
CA GLN A 149 -2.11 -28.26 35.94
C GLN A 149 -1.38 -27.57 34.78
N ARG A 150 -0.10 -27.88 34.58
CA ARG A 150 0.73 -27.33 33.49
C ARG A 150 0.14 -27.69 32.14
N SER A 151 -0.29 -28.95 31.95
CA SER A 151 -0.91 -29.43 30.72
C SER A 151 -2.23 -28.72 30.44
N MET A 152 -3.08 -28.52 31.45
CA MET A 152 -4.33 -27.77 31.34
C MET A 152 -4.07 -26.31 30.92
N LEU A 153 -3.12 -25.60 31.57
CA LEU A 153 -2.78 -24.22 31.26
C LEU A 153 -2.21 -24.08 29.85
N SER A 154 -1.30 -24.97 29.45
CA SER A 154 -0.72 -25.00 28.10
C SER A 154 -1.81 -25.20 27.01
N SER A 155 -2.73 -26.12 27.26
CA SER A 155 -3.87 -26.35 26.38
C SER A 155 -4.79 -25.12 26.25
N ALA A 156 -5.12 -24.45 27.38
CA ALA A 156 -5.89 -23.23 27.39
C ALA A 156 -5.20 -22.08 26.67
N GLN A 157 -3.88 -21.96 26.83
CA GLN A 157 -3.08 -20.96 26.08
C GLN A 157 -3.12 -21.21 24.57
N ASN A 158 -2.97 -22.46 24.12
CA ASN A 158 -3.05 -22.83 22.71
C ASN A 158 -4.45 -22.52 22.13
N GLN A 159 -5.51 -22.71 22.91
CA GLN A 159 -6.88 -22.36 22.49
C GLN A 159 -7.02 -20.85 22.25
N VAL A 160 -6.50 -20.01 23.16
CA VAL A 160 -6.55 -18.55 23.01
C VAL A 160 -5.75 -18.09 21.79
N LEU A 161 -4.56 -18.66 21.56
CA LEU A 161 -3.74 -18.36 20.40
C LEU A 161 -4.47 -18.72 19.08
N SER A 162 -5.09 -19.90 19.05
CA SER A 162 -5.86 -20.33 17.87
C SER A 162 -7.05 -19.40 17.59
N ARG A 163 -7.76 -18.95 18.62
CA ARG A 163 -8.84 -17.95 18.46
C ARG A 163 -8.32 -16.62 17.91
N LYS A 164 -7.16 -16.15 18.40
CA LYS A 164 -6.50 -14.95 17.89
C LYS A 164 -6.15 -15.11 16.41
N ASP A 165 -5.57 -16.25 16.03
CA ASP A 165 -5.15 -16.54 14.65
C ASP A 165 -6.38 -16.61 13.72
N PHE A 166 -7.49 -17.22 14.14
CA PHE A 166 -8.74 -17.24 13.40
C PHE A 166 -9.26 -15.82 13.10
N ILE A 167 -9.26 -14.93 14.11
CA ILE A 167 -9.66 -13.53 13.92
C ILE A 167 -8.70 -12.84 12.93
N GLY A 168 -7.40 -13.12 13.03
CA GLY A 168 -6.39 -12.62 12.09
C GLY A 168 -6.67 -13.02 10.65
N TYR A 169 -7.04 -14.28 10.40
CA TYR A 169 -7.41 -14.76 9.06
C TYR A 169 -8.71 -14.13 8.54
N ILE A 170 -9.69 -13.89 9.39
CA ILE A 170 -10.90 -13.17 9.01
C ILE A 170 -10.58 -11.73 8.59
N ILE A 171 -9.74 -11.02 9.35
CA ILE A 171 -9.29 -9.67 8.99
C ILE A 171 -8.51 -9.69 7.67
N MET A 172 -7.62 -10.68 7.49
CA MET A 172 -6.87 -10.87 6.25
C MET A 172 -7.81 -11.11 5.06
N LEU A 173 -8.86 -11.91 5.23
CA LEU A 173 -9.88 -12.14 4.22
C LEU A 173 -10.60 -10.84 3.82
N TYR A 174 -11.05 -10.04 4.79
CA TYR A 174 -11.67 -8.74 4.51
C TYR A 174 -10.72 -7.82 3.75
N LYS A 175 -9.46 -7.75 4.16
CA LYS A 175 -8.43 -6.95 3.51
C LYS A 175 -8.17 -7.42 2.07
N SER A 176 -8.05 -8.74 1.84
CA SER A 176 -7.79 -9.31 0.51
C SER A 176 -8.95 -9.13 -0.46
N LEU A 177 -10.19 -9.01 0.06
CA LEU A 177 -11.37 -8.68 -0.74
C LEU A 177 -11.46 -7.18 -1.10
N GLY A 178 -10.53 -6.35 -0.60
CA GLY A 178 -10.56 -4.89 -0.79
C GLY A 178 -11.62 -4.20 0.07
N GLY A 179 -12.05 -4.83 1.18
CA GLY A 179 -12.98 -4.23 2.13
C GLY A 179 -12.26 -3.33 3.14
N GLY A 180 -12.98 -2.36 3.68
CA GLY A 180 -12.53 -1.51 4.78
C GLY A 180 -12.17 -0.07 4.42
N TRP A 181 -12.28 0.33 3.15
CA TRP A 181 -12.17 1.71 2.73
C TRP A 181 -13.26 2.05 1.70
N THR A 182 -13.73 3.29 1.72
CA THR A 182 -14.64 3.84 0.74
C THR A 182 -13.99 5.06 0.07
N GLU A 183 -14.52 5.47 -1.08
CA GLU A 183 -14.02 6.65 -1.79
C GLU A 183 -14.14 7.93 -0.93
N ALA A 184 -15.09 7.95 0.02
CA ALA A 184 -15.23 8.99 1.01
C ALA A 184 -14.07 9.02 2.04
N ASP A 185 -13.53 7.86 2.40
CA ASP A 185 -12.39 7.78 3.32
C ASP A 185 -11.08 8.32 2.69
N VAL A 186 -10.99 8.31 1.36
CA VAL A 186 -9.86 8.88 0.59
C VAL A 186 -10.06 10.39 0.35
N ALA A 187 -11.32 10.82 0.21
CA ALA A 187 -11.65 12.24 0.01
C ALA A 187 -11.50 13.08 1.29
N ASP A 188 -11.50 12.43 2.45
CA ASP A 188 -11.24 13.04 3.77
C ASP A 188 -9.74 13.04 4.14
N GLU A 189 -8.83 12.80 3.19
CA GLU A 189 -7.43 13.19 3.40
C GLU A 189 -7.42 14.72 3.65
N PRO A 190 -6.99 15.15 4.83
CA PRO A 190 -7.02 16.59 5.14
C PRO A 190 -6.19 17.30 4.08
N GLU A 191 -6.78 18.29 3.43
CA GLU A 191 -6.13 19.22 2.48
C GLU A 191 -4.86 19.88 3.05
N ASN A 192 -4.49 19.54 4.27
CA ASN A 192 -3.45 20.09 5.13
C ASN A 192 -2.34 19.08 5.47
N LEU A 193 -1.80 18.36 4.50
CA LEU A 193 -0.51 17.68 4.70
C LEU A 193 0.62 18.66 5.05
N GLU A 194 0.49 19.94 4.66
CA GLU A 194 1.38 21.01 5.09
C GLU A 194 1.38 21.18 6.63
N TRP A 195 0.22 21.09 7.31
CA TRP A 195 0.12 21.25 8.76
C TRP A 195 0.83 20.11 9.52
N ILE A 196 0.75 18.89 9.05
CA ILE A 196 1.41 17.74 9.69
C ILE A 196 2.93 17.87 9.58
N PHE A 197 3.42 18.41 8.45
CA PHE A 197 4.86 18.64 8.23
C PHE A 197 5.39 19.78 9.10
N PHE A 198 4.67 20.90 9.22
CA PHE A 198 5.05 22.04 10.05
C PHE A 198 4.95 21.76 11.56
N ASP A 199 3.96 20.96 12.00
CA ASP A 199 3.82 20.58 13.41
C ASP A 199 4.94 19.62 13.86
N SER A 200 5.45 18.76 12.96
CA SER A 200 6.61 17.90 13.21
C SER A 200 7.95 18.65 13.30
N LEU A 201 8.05 19.84 12.72
CA LEU A 201 9.23 20.71 12.76
C LEU A 201 9.19 21.74 13.91
N GLY A 202 8.09 21.80 14.67
CA GLY A 202 7.94 22.75 15.79
C GLY A 202 7.69 24.21 15.38
N ASP A 203 7.46 24.46 14.10
CA ASP A 203 7.34 25.79 13.50
C ASP A 203 5.89 26.08 13.06
N ASN A 204 4.95 26.03 14.02
CA ASN A 204 3.55 26.35 13.75
C ASN A 204 3.33 27.87 13.89
N PRO A 205 3.10 28.63 12.81
CA PRO A 205 2.94 30.07 12.84
C PRO A 205 1.74 30.55 13.67
N GLU A 206 0.73 29.73 13.94
CA GLU A 206 -0.40 30.08 14.79
C GLU A 206 -0.09 30.00 16.29
N ARG A 207 0.89 29.20 16.72
CA ARG A 207 1.34 29.18 18.11
C ARG A 207 2.16 30.40 18.47
N THR A 208 2.91 30.96 17.51
CA THR A 208 3.69 32.19 17.70
C THR A 208 2.79 33.43 17.84
N ALA A 209 1.67 33.47 17.10
CA ALA A 209 0.69 34.57 17.18
C ALA A 209 -0.19 34.51 18.44
N ALA A 210 -0.33 33.39 19.11
CA ALA A 210 -1.09 33.23 20.36
C ALA A 210 -0.24 33.52 21.63
N ALA A 211 1.08 33.48 21.51
CA ALA A 211 2.02 33.78 22.60
C ALA A 211 2.35 35.30 22.75
N GLU A 212 1.97 36.13 21.76
CA GLU A 212 2.16 37.58 21.76
C GLU A 212 0.90 38.39 22.14
N LYS A 213 -0.16 37.74 22.63
CA LYS A 213 -1.35 38.35 23.21
C LYS A 213 -1.48 37.99 24.70
#